data_ae35298c271ec5dc1e26b4e4b71f2f4e
#
_entry.id   ae35298c271ec5dc1e26b4e4b71f2f4e
#
_cell.length_a   1.000
_cell.length_b   1.000
_cell.length_c   1.000
_cell.angle_alpha   90.00
_cell.angle_beta   90.00
_cell.angle_gamma   90.00
#
_symmetry.space_group_name_H-M   'P 1'
#
loop_
_entity.id
_entity.type
_entity.pdbx_description
1 polymer ?
#
loop_
_entity_poly.entity_id
_entity_poly.type
_entity_poly.pdbx_seq_one_letter_code
_entity_poly.pdbx_strand_id
1 'polypeptide(L)'
;MKIKEIVSALERFAPLPLQDGFDNAGLQIGLTDAEATGALLCLDVTEAILDEAIALGYNLVISHHPLIFKGYKSITGKDYVERCMLKAIKNDIVIYSAHTNLDNAQGGVNYKIAEKIGLKNLKVLEPKENSLIKLVTFVPATRAEEVRTALASAGCGCIGNYDSCSYNVEGEGM
;
A
#
# COMPACT_ATOMS: atom_id res chain seq x y z
N MET A 1 13.81 12.30 7.83
CA MET A 1 12.58 11.91 7.06
C MET A 1 11.73 11.04 7.96
N LYS A 2 10.46 11.37 8.10
CA LYS A 2 9.55 10.56 8.93
C LYS A 2 9.20 9.24 8.24
N ILE A 3 8.99 8.20 9.02
CA ILE A 3 8.62 6.87 8.49
C ILE A 3 7.35 6.95 7.64
N LYS A 4 6.36 7.75 8.03
CA LYS A 4 5.13 7.97 7.23
C LYS A 4 5.40 8.52 5.83
N GLU A 5 6.46 9.28 5.62
CA GLU A 5 6.82 9.80 4.29
C GLU A 5 7.37 8.68 3.40
N ILE A 6 8.12 7.73 4.00
CA ILE A 6 8.60 6.52 3.32
C ILE A 6 7.42 5.63 2.96
N VAL A 7 6.52 5.36 3.93
CA VAL A 7 5.29 4.57 3.70
C VAL A 7 4.46 5.21 2.57
N SER A 8 4.22 6.52 2.62
CA SER A 8 3.47 7.21 1.57
C SER A 8 4.15 7.13 0.20
N ALA A 9 5.49 7.09 0.14
CA ALA A 9 6.19 6.89 -1.13
C ALA A 9 5.99 5.47 -1.68
N LEU A 10 6.04 4.45 -0.82
CA LEU A 10 5.75 3.06 -1.19
C LEU A 10 4.31 2.90 -1.67
N GLU A 11 3.35 3.50 -0.97
CA GLU A 11 1.93 3.42 -1.33
C GLU A 11 1.56 4.23 -2.58
N ARG A 12 2.31 5.27 -2.92
CA ARG A 12 2.17 5.93 -4.24
C ARG A 12 2.64 5.03 -5.38
N PHE A 13 3.69 4.24 -5.17
CA PHE A 13 4.20 3.30 -6.18
C PHE A 13 3.33 2.04 -6.27
N ALA A 14 2.95 1.47 -5.13
CA ALA A 14 2.14 0.26 -5.01
C ALA A 14 0.95 0.50 -4.06
N PRO A 15 -0.13 1.15 -4.54
CA PRO A 15 -1.29 1.48 -3.73
C PRO A 15 -1.93 0.26 -3.07
N LEU A 16 -2.30 0.37 -1.79
CA LEU A 16 -2.92 -0.73 -1.03
C LEU A 16 -4.17 -1.32 -1.68
N PRO A 17 -5.04 -0.56 -2.39
CA PRO A 17 -6.18 -1.16 -3.10
C PRO A 17 -5.82 -2.16 -4.19
N LEU A 18 -4.55 -2.24 -4.61
CA LEU A 18 -4.07 -3.25 -5.55
C LEU A 18 -3.86 -4.63 -4.91
N GLN A 19 -3.88 -4.72 -3.57
CA GLN A 19 -3.73 -6.02 -2.89
C GLN A 19 -4.89 -6.97 -3.21
N ASP A 20 -4.63 -8.26 -3.11
CA ASP A 20 -5.66 -9.28 -3.24
C ASP A 20 -6.60 -9.30 -2.04
N GLY A 21 -7.83 -9.77 -2.22
CA GLY A 21 -8.87 -9.71 -1.18
C GLY A 21 -8.59 -10.54 0.09
N PHE A 22 -7.63 -11.45 0.04
CA PHE A 22 -7.19 -12.25 1.19
C PHE A 22 -6.00 -11.65 1.93
N ASP A 23 -5.38 -10.61 1.36
CA ASP A 23 -4.09 -10.07 1.80
C ASP A 23 -4.22 -9.09 2.97
N ASN A 24 -3.08 -8.83 3.63
CA ASN A 24 -2.92 -7.84 4.69
C ASN A 24 -1.62 -7.02 4.47
N ALA A 25 -1.47 -6.45 3.27
CA ALA A 25 -0.35 -5.55 2.97
C ALA A 25 -0.48 -4.22 3.72
N GLY A 26 0.62 -3.50 3.84
CA GLY A 26 0.68 -2.18 4.47
C GLY A 26 1.36 -2.18 5.84
N LEU A 27 1.00 -1.20 6.65
CA LEU A 27 1.55 -1.04 8.00
C LEU A 27 1.09 -2.19 8.91
N GLN A 28 2.06 -2.93 9.43
CA GLN A 28 1.80 -4.08 10.31
C GLN A 28 1.93 -3.71 11.79
N ILE A 29 2.96 -2.96 12.15
CA ILE A 29 3.32 -2.63 13.54
C ILE A 29 3.96 -1.25 13.58
N GLY A 30 3.70 -0.51 14.65
CA GLY A 30 4.45 0.66 15.06
C GLY A 30 3.83 2.00 14.66
N LEU A 31 4.48 3.07 15.12
CA LEU A 31 4.04 4.44 14.97
C LEU A 31 4.91 5.16 13.92
N THR A 32 4.31 5.68 12.88
CA THR A 32 5.00 6.20 11.70
C THR A 32 5.42 7.67 11.78
N ASP A 33 5.12 8.37 12.89
CA ASP A 33 5.52 9.77 13.09
C ASP A 33 6.99 9.96 13.48
N ALA A 34 7.68 8.87 13.88
CA ALA A 34 9.09 8.89 14.20
C ALA A 34 9.97 9.19 12.98
N GLU A 35 11.14 9.79 13.22
CA GLU A 35 12.18 9.90 12.20
C GLU A 35 12.78 8.52 11.91
N ALA A 36 12.94 8.19 10.64
CA ALA A 36 13.60 6.96 10.24
C ALA A 36 15.11 7.08 10.50
N THR A 37 15.66 6.14 11.28
CA THR A 37 17.11 6.02 11.54
C THR A 37 17.79 5.18 10.47
N GLY A 38 17.06 4.24 9.89
CA GLY A 38 17.46 3.35 8.80
C GLY A 38 16.34 2.38 8.50
N ALA A 39 16.44 1.69 7.36
CA ALA A 39 15.47 0.68 6.95
C ALA A 39 16.17 -0.63 6.60
N LEU A 40 15.68 -1.75 7.12
CA LEU A 40 16.09 -3.10 6.74
C LEU A 40 15.05 -3.69 5.78
N LEU A 41 15.50 -4.20 4.64
CA LEU A 41 14.63 -4.84 3.65
C LEU A 41 14.76 -6.37 3.77
N CYS A 42 13.64 -7.06 3.80
CA CYS A 42 13.63 -8.52 3.87
C CYS A 42 12.45 -9.13 3.08
N LEU A 43 12.51 -10.42 2.84
CA LEU A 43 11.37 -11.17 2.31
C LEU A 43 10.38 -11.49 3.43
N ASP A 44 10.88 -12.10 4.50
CA ASP A 44 10.11 -12.50 5.68
C ASP A 44 10.64 -11.79 6.94
N VAL A 45 9.72 -11.35 7.80
CA VAL A 45 10.10 -10.83 9.12
C VAL A 45 10.31 -12.00 10.08
N THR A 46 11.53 -12.13 10.56
CA THR A 46 11.92 -13.13 11.56
C THR A 46 12.51 -12.48 12.80
N GLU A 47 12.65 -13.24 13.89
CA GLU A 47 13.32 -12.74 15.09
C GLU A 47 14.77 -12.30 14.79
N ALA A 48 15.48 -13.02 13.90
CA ALA A 48 16.85 -12.68 13.48
C ALA A 48 16.91 -11.35 12.69
N ILE A 49 15.95 -11.09 11.80
CA ILE A 49 15.84 -9.82 11.07
C ILE A 49 15.62 -8.65 12.05
N LEU A 50 14.79 -8.86 13.07
CA LEU A 50 14.58 -7.83 14.08
C LEU A 50 15.82 -7.62 14.96
N ASP A 51 16.56 -8.68 15.30
CA ASP A 51 17.82 -8.56 16.01
C ASP A 51 18.87 -7.82 15.19
N GLU A 52 18.93 -8.05 13.89
CA GLU A 52 19.78 -7.29 12.96
C GLU A 52 19.39 -5.81 12.91
N ALA A 53 18.09 -5.50 12.78
CA ALA A 53 17.61 -4.11 12.79
C ALA A 53 17.99 -3.39 14.09
N ILE A 54 17.83 -4.06 15.24
CA ILE A 54 18.23 -3.55 16.56
C ILE A 54 19.73 -3.28 16.60
N ALA A 55 20.55 -4.26 16.17
CA ALA A 55 22.00 -4.14 16.17
C ALA A 55 22.51 -2.99 15.29
N LEU A 56 21.81 -2.71 14.16
CA LEU A 56 22.10 -1.61 13.26
C LEU A 56 21.51 -0.26 13.73
N GLY A 57 20.69 -0.27 14.75
CA GLY A 57 19.96 0.92 15.21
C GLY A 57 18.89 1.40 14.23
N TYR A 58 18.34 0.51 13.40
CA TYR A 58 17.29 0.80 12.43
C TYR A 58 15.91 0.60 13.07
N ASN A 59 15.02 1.55 12.81
CA ASN A 59 13.66 1.54 13.35
C ASN A 59 12.56 1.29 12.30
N LEU A 60 12.94 0.87 11.08
CA LEU A 60 11.99 0.49 10.03
C LEU A 60 12.41 -0.83 9.41
N VAL A 61 11.50 -1.78 9.34
CA VAL A 61 11.63 -3.02 8.56
C VAL A 61 10.57 -3.02 7.47
N ILE A 62 10.99 -3.19 6.23
CA ILE A 62 10.11 -3.30 5.07
C ILE A 62 10.23 -4.73 4.55
N SER A 63 9.16 -5.50 4.65
CA SER A 63 9.11 -6.88 4.17
C SER A 63 8.25 -7.01 2.92
N HIS A 64 8.44 -8.11 2.19
CA HIS A 64 7.48 -8.53 1.17
C HIS A 64 6.30 -9.24 1.82
N HIS A 65 6.54 -10.32 2.54
CA HIS A 65 5.47 -11.07 3.20
C HIS A 65 4.99 -10.37 4.48
N PRO A 66 3.65 -10.25 4.69
CA PRO A 66 3.10 -9.70 5.91
C PRO A 66 3.45 -10.58 7.13
N LEU A 67 3.96 -9.96 8.19
CA LEU A 67 4.17 -10.65 9.47
C LEU A 67 2.83 -11.09 10.06
N ILE A 68 1.84 -10.21 10.01
CA ILE A 68 0.49 -10.44 10.55
C ILE A 68 -0.44 -10.74 9.37
N PHE A 69 -0.68 -12.04 9.11
CA PHE A 69 -1.58 -12.45 8.04
C PHE A 69 -3.01 -12.70 8.53
N LYS A 70 -3.17 -13.08 9.81
CA LYS A 70 -4.46 -13.32 10.46
C LYS A 70 -4.56 -12.50 11.74
N GLY A 71 -5.78 -12.09 12.08
CA GLY A 71 -6.03 -11.35 13.32
C GLY A 71 -5.69 -12.16 14.57
N TYR A 72 -5.09 -11.50 15.57
CA TYR A 72 -4.74 -12.08 16.85
C TYR A 72 -5.74 -11.65 17.92
N LYS A 73 -6.19 -12.59 18.77
CA LYS A 73 -7.03 -12.31 19.95
C LYS A 73 -6.20 -12.00 21.20
N SER A 74 -4.94 -12.40 21.22
CA SER A 74 -3.98 -12.16 22.31
C SER A 74 -2.56 -12.19 21.75
N ILE A 75 -1.65 -11.47 22.37
CA ILE A 75 -0.23 -11.46 22.05
C ILE A 75 0.54 -11.84 23.30
N THR A 76 1.02 -13.09 23.37
CA THR A 76 1.62 -13.69 24.56
C THR A 76 3.01 -14.27 24.30
N GLY A 77 3.45 -14.25 23.04
CA GLY A 77 4.74 -14.80 22.61
C GLY A 77 4.75 -16.32 22.39
N LYS A 78 3.57 -16.94 22.24
CA LYS A 78 3.43 -18.40 22.06
C LYS A 78 3.98 -18.92 20.74
N ASP A 79 3.97 -18.10 19.69
CA ASP A 79 4.51 -18.44 18.38
C ASP A 79 5.53 -17.39 17.91
N TYR A 80 6.20 -17.65 16.77
CA TYR A 80 7.26 -16.76 16.29
C TYR A 80 6.72 -15.40 15.87
N VAL A 81 5.49 -15.33 15.33
CA VAL A 81 4.85 -14.08 14.91
C VAL A 81 4.61 -13.21 16.13
N GLU A 82 4.00 -13.75 17.18
CA GLU A 82 3.78 -13.02 18.43
C GLU A 82 5.10 -12.56 19.06
N ARG A 83 6.18 -13.38 19.00
CA ARG A 83 7.51 -12.98 19.52
C ARG A 83 8.10 -11.85 18.68
N CYS A 84 7.96 -11.91 17.34
CA CYS A 84 8.36 -10.79 16.46
C CYS A 84 7.54 -9.52 16.76
N MET A 85 6.23 -9.61 16.94
CA MET A 85 5.38 -8.47 17.30
C MET A 85 5.85 -7.83 18.60
N LEU A 86 6.04 -8.64 19.66
CA LEU A 86 6.51 -8.15 20.96
C LEU A 86 7.90 -7.52 20.87
N LYS A 87 8.82 -8.13 20.09
CA LYS A 87 10.17 -7.60 19.89
C LYS A 87 10.15 -6.27 19.16
N ALA A 88 9.39 -6.15 18.08
CA ALA A 88 9.25 -4.92 17.31
C ALA A 88 8.66 -3.80 18.17
N ILE A 89 7.58 -4.07 18.90
CA ILE A 89 6.92 -3.07 19.77
C ILE A 89 7.86 -2.59 20.89
N LYS A 90 8.58 -3.52 21.55
CA LYS A 90 9.50 -3.17 22.65
C LYS A 90 10.73 -2.36 22.23
N ASN A 91 11.07 -2.39 20.93
CA ASN A 91 12.24 -1.70 20.37
C ASN A 91 11.85 -0.57 19.42
N ASP A 92 10.58 -0.12 19.43
CA ASP A 92 10.05 0.96 18.59
C ASP A 92 10.32 0.75 17.08
N ILE A 93 10.34 -0.52 16.63
CA ILE A 93 10.52 -0.86 15.23
C ILE A 93 9.17 -0.86 14.52
N VAL A 94 9.09 -0.10 13.45
CA VAL A 94 7.94 -0.09 12.53
C VAL A 94 8.13 -1.20 11.50
N ILE A 95 7.08 -2.00 11.27
CA ILE A 95 7.06 -3.04 10.23
C ILE A 95 6.02 -2.66 9.18
N TYR A 96 6.44 -2.58 7.93
CA TYR A 96 5.60 -2.36 6.76
C TYR A 96 5.79 -3.50 5.76
N SER A 97 4.70 -4.02 5.19
CA SER A 97 4.76 -5.10 4.20
C SER A 97 4.20 -4.66 2.87
N ALA A 98 5.02 -4.76 1.81
CA ALA A 98 4.63 -4.53 0.43
C ALA A 98 4.48 -5.90 -0.26
N HIS A 99 3.28 -6.44 -0.26
CA HIS A 99 2.97 -7.81 -0.68
C HIS A 99 2.27 -7.84 -2.05
N THR A 100 1.06 -8.37 -2.14
CA THR A 100 0.36 -8.49 -3.42
C THR A 100 0.04 -7.15 -4.07
N ASN A 101 -0.07 -6.07 -3.30
CA ASN A 101 -0.13 -4.73 -3.87
C ASN A 101 1.10 -4.37 -4.69
N LEU A 102 2.29 -4.81 -4.27
CA LEU A 102 3.55 -4.61 -5.02
C LEU A 102 3.65 -5.58 -6.21
N ASP A 103 3.13 -6.80 -6.09
CA ASP A 103 3.08 -7.75 -7.20
C ASP A 103 2.17 -7.23 -8.32
N ASN A 104 1.03 -6.62 -7.95
CA ASN A 104 0.03 -6.12 -8.89
C ASN A 104 0.34 -4.69 -9.40
N ALA A 105 1.32 -4.00 -8.81
CA ALA A 105 1.70 -2.66 -9.24
C ALA A 105 2.41 -2.68 -10.61
N GLN A 106 2.12 -1.69 -11.44
CA GLN A 106 2.88 -1.47 -12.66
C GLN A 106 4.35 -1.15 -12.32
N GLY A 107 5.28 -1.91 -12.90
CA GLY A 107 6.70 -1.81 -12.57
C GLY A 107 7.10 -2.50 -11.28
N GLY A 108 6.18 -3.20 -10.61
CA GLY A 108 6.40 -3.98 -9.40
C GLY A 108 7.15 -5.29 -9.63
N VAL A 109 6.99 -6.24 -8.69
CA VAL A 109 7.79 -7.47 -8.66
C VAL A 109 7.68 -8.27 -9.96
N ASN A 110 6.46 -8.50 -10.46
CA ASN A 110 6.23 -9.28 -11.68
C ASN A 110 6.89 -8.65 -12.91
N TYR A 111 6.87 -7.31 -13.02
CA TYR A 111 7.56 -6.59 -14.10
C TYR A 111 9.07 -6.72 -13.96
N LYS A 112 9.61 -6.68 -12.75
CA LYS A 112 11.06 -6.85 -12.50
C LYS A 112 11.54 -8.27 -12.78
N ILE A 113 10.74 -9.27 -12.47
CA ILE A 113 11.02 -10.67 -12.84
C ILE A 113 11.05 -10.80 -14.37
N ALA A 114 10.02 -10.30 -15.05
CA ALA A 114 9.93 -10.34 -16.50
C ALA A 114 11.12 -9.64 -17.18
N GLU A 115 11.53 -8.48 -16.69
CA GLU A 115 12.72 -7.76 -17.14
C GLU A 115 13.99 -8.60 -16.99
N LYS A 116 14.19 -9.24 -15.82
CA LYS A 116 15.36 -10.07 -15.53
C LYS A 116 15.47 -11.30 -16.43
N ILE A 117 14.36 -11.91 -16.82
CA ILE A 117 14.35 -13.07 -17.74
C ILE A 117 14.22 -12.67 -19.22
N GLY A 118 14.22 -11.37 -19.51
CA GLY A 118 14.28 -10.83 -20.87
C GLY A 118 12.95 -10.83 -21.64
N LEU A 119 11.80 -10.90 -20.96
CA LEU A 119 10.48 -10.83 -21.60
C LEU A 119 10.21 -9.42 -22.15
N LYS A 120 9.51 -9.38 -23.30
CA LYS A 120 9.11 -8.13 -23.97
C LYS A 120 7.60 -8.12 -24.20
N ASN A 121 7.04 -6.92 -24.44
CA ASN A 121 5.60 -6.74 -24.71
C ASN A 121 4.71 -7.32 -23.62
N LEU A 122 5.03 -7.02 -22.37
CA LEU A 122 4.31 -7.53 -21.20
C LEU A 122 2.85 -7.09 -21.21
N LYS A 123 1.97 -8.02 -20.84
CA LYS A 123 0.53 -7.77 -20.63
C LYS A 123 0.11 -8.43 -19.32
N VAL A 124 -0.84 -7.83 -18.64
CA VAL A 124 -1.49 -8.45 -17.47
C VAL A 124 -2.22 -9.70 -17.94
N LEU A 125 -1.89 -10.86 -17.34
CA LEU A 125 -2.47 -12.13 -17.72
C LEU A 125 -3.94 -12.23 -17.30
N GLU A 126 -4.24 -11.78 -16.09
CA GLU A 126 -5.58 -11.78 -15.51
C GLU A 126 -5.91 -10.36 -15.01
N PRO A 127 -6.43 -9.49 -15.90
CA PRO A 127 -6.82 -8.14 -15.49
C PRO A 127 -8.05 -8.21 -14.56
N LYS A 128 -8.05 -7.42 -13.48
CA LYS A 128 -9.25 -7.27 -12.64
C LYS A 128 -10.35 -6.61 -13.46
N GLU A 129 -11.42 -7.34 -13.72
CA GLU A 129 -12.64 -6.81 -14.31
C GLU A 129 -13.40 -5.99 -13.26
N ASN A 130 -14.21 -5.04 -13.73
CA ASN A 130 -15.04 -4.15 -12.90
C ASN A 130 -14.26 -3.32 -11.86
N SER A 131 -13.01 -2.99 -12.15
CA SER A 131 -12.24 -2.04 -11.35
C SER A 131 -12.75 -0.60 -11.56
N LEU A 132 -12.54 0.25 -10.55
CA LEU A 132 -12.90 1.66 -10.64
C LEU A 132 -12.05 2.37 -11.71
N ILE A 133 -12.71 3.21 -12.51
CA ILE A 133 -12.08 4.09 -13.48
C ILE A 133 -12.13 5.52 -12.93
N LYS A 134 -10.99 6.21 -12.91
CA LYS A 134 -10.96 7.63 -12.61
C LYS A 134 -11.33 8.43 -13.86
N LEU A 135 -12.53 9.02 -13.85
CA LEU A 135 -12.95 9.97 -14.88
C LEU A 135 -12.52 11.38 -14.48
N VAL A 136 -11.78 12.06 -15.35
CA VAL A 136 -11.41 13.48 -15.19
C VAL A 136 -11.91 14.25 -16.38
N THR A 137 -12.60 15.37 -16.12
CA THR A 137 -13.07 16.29 -17.16
C THR A 137 -12.83 17.73 -16.74
N PHE A 138 -12.71 18.60 -17.72
CA PHE A 138 -12.54 20.03 -17.53
C PHE A 138 -13.80 20.74 -18.04
N VAL A 139 -14.37 21.59 -17.20
CA VAL A 139 -15.61 22.32 -17.51
C VAL A 139 -15.52 23.75 -16.97
N PRO A 140 -16.19 24.71 -17.58
CA PRO A 140 -16.33 26.04 -16.99
C PRO A 140 -16.93 25.94 -15.58
N ALA A 141 -16.40 26.71 -14.62
CA ALA A 141 -16.85 26.66 -13.22
C ALA A 141 -18.38 26.85 -13.09
N THR A 142 -18.97 27.69 -13.95
CA THR A 142 -20.43 27.95 -14.01
C THR A 142 -21.26 26.73 -14.41
N ARG A 143 -20.67 25.70 -15.00
CA ARG A 143 -21.35 24.47 -15.44
C ARG A 143 -20.92 23.21 -14.67
N ALA A 144 -20.07 23.35 -13.64
CA ALA A 144 -19.54 22.22 -12.90
C ALA A 144 -20.64 21.37 -12.25
N GLU A 145 -21.68 22.01 -11.69
CA GLU A 145 -22.78 21.29 -11.02
C GLU A 145 -23.66 20.53 -12.01
N GLU A 146 -23.93 21.11 -13.19
CA GLU A 146 -24.68 20.44 -14.26
C GLU A 146 -23.97 19.19 -14.75
N VAL A 147 -22.65 19.28 -14.95
CA VAL A 147 -21.83 18.12 -15.39
C VAL A 147 -21.74 17.06 -14.29
N ARG A 148 -21.57 17.45 -13.02
CA ARG A 148 -21.58 16.52 -11.88
C ARG A 148 -22.88 15.73 -11.81
N THR A 149 -24.02 16.42 -11.93
CA THR A 149 -25.35 15.80 -11.92
C THR A 149 -25.51 14.83 -13.09
N ALA A 150 -25.08 15.21 -14.29
CA ALA A 150 -25.13 14.35 -15.47
C ALA A 150 -24.28 13.09 -15.31
N LEU A 151 -23.06 13.21 -14.76
CA LEU A 151 -22.18 12.07 -14.49
C LEU A 151 -22.78 11.13 -13.45
N ALA A 152 -23.32 11.66 -12.36
CA ALA A 152 -24.00 10.85 -11.34
C ALA A 152 -25.22 10.11 -11.91
N SER A 153 -26.03 10.80 -12.72
CA SER A 153 -27.18 10.19 -13.40
C SER A 153 -26.79 9.09 -14.39
N ALA A 154 -25.58 9.16 -14.95
CA ALA A 154 -25.02 8.14 -15.83
C ALA A 154 -24.36 6.97 -15.04
N GLY A 155 -24.44 6.97 -13.70
CA GLY A 155 -23.90 5.93 -12.84
C GLY A 155 -22.45 6.15 -12.37
N CYS A 156 -21.87 7.32 -12.62
CA CYS A 156 -20.56 7.65 -12.08
C CYS A 156 -20.63 7.91 -10.57
N GLY A 157 -19.56 7.58 -9.86
CA GLY A 157 -19.41 7.89 -8.43
C GLY A 157 -19.97 6.83 -7.48
N CYS A 158 -20.32 5.63 -7.95
CA CYS A 158 -20.69 4.51 -7.10
C CYS A 158 -19.44 3.81 -6.58
N ILE A 159 -19.14 3.94 -5.27
CA ILE A 159 -17.97 3.35 -4.62
C ILE A 159 -18.41 2.70 -3.30
N GLY A 160 -18.45 1.39 -3.27
CA GLY A 160 -18.94 0.66 -2.10
C GLY A 160 -20.39 1.04 -1.76
N ASN A 161 -20.62 1.57 -0.57
CA ASN A 161 -21.93 2.02 -0.10
C ASN A 161 -22.24 3.50 -0.39
N TYR A 162 -21.36 4.18 -1.13
CA TYR A 162 -21.52 5.59 -1.48
C TYR A 162 -21.94 5.74 -2.95
N ASP A 163 -22.77 6.71 -3.24
CA ASP A 163 -23.12 7.14 -4.59
C ASP A 163 -22.67 8.59 -4.85
N SER A 164 -22.69 8.99 -6.10
CA SER A 164 -22.40 10.36 -6.54
C SER A 164 -21.05 10.92 -6.05
N CYS A 165 -20.09 10.04 -5.73
CA CYS A 165 -18.77 10.43 -5.26
C CYS A 165 -18.03 11.21 -6.35
N SER A 166 -17.74 12.48 -6.07
CA SER A 166 -16.96 13.34 -6.96
C SER A 166 -16.30 14.46 -6.15
N TYR A 167 -15.26 15.05 -6.71
CA TYR A 167 -14.76 16.32 -6.23
C TYR A 167 -14.30 17.18 -7.41
N ASN A 168 -14.23 18.49 -7.21
CA ASN A 168 -13.71 19.43 -8.21
C ASN A 168 -12.68 20.36 -7.58
N VAL A 169 -11.76 20.81 -8.41
CA VAL A 169 -10.76 21.82 -8.08
C VAL A 169 -10.88 22.92 -9.10
N GLU A 170 -10.98 24.16 -8.65
CA GLU A 170 -10.94 25.33 -9.52
C GLU A 170 -9.50 25.60 -9.95
N GLY A 171 -9.33 26.00 -11.22
CA GLY A 171 -8.04 26.31 -11.81
C GLY A 171 -8.20 27.00 -13.15
N GLU A 172 -7.10 27.51 -13.66
CA GLU A 172 -7.04 28.09 -15.01
C GLU A 172 -6.42 27.05 -15.95
N GLY A 173 -7.12 26.79 -17.06
CA GLY A 173 -6.60 25.98 -18.15
C GLY A 173 -5.90 26.88 -19.19
N MET A 174 -4.74 26.44 -19.65
CA MET A 174 -4.05 27.07 -20.79
C MET A 174 -4.13 26.14 -21.99
#